data_43900d788eebc0c7058499e7085ce1c5
#
_entry.id   43900d788eebc0c7058499e7085ce1c5
#
_cell.length_a   1.000
_cell.length_b   1.000
_cell.length_c   1.000
_cell.angle_alpha   90.00
_cell.angle_beta   90.00
_cell.angle_gamma   90.00
#
_symmetry.space_group_name_H-M   'P 1'
#
loop_
_entity.id
_entity.type
_entity.pdbx_description
1 polymer ?
#
loop_
_entity_poly.entity_id
_entity_poly.type
_entity_poly.pdbx_seq_one_letter_code
_entity_poly.pdbx_strand_id
1 'polypeptide(L)' 'MGDPAVIGRAGNVTVATRGPGGAGEVQVSVRGGVETYLAWSDDPLPKGTSVLVIGTRGPRTVDVVPWTDTLALKSDC' A
#
# COMPACT_ATOMS: atom_id res chain seq x y z
N MET A 1 -2.15 -16.83 6.12
CA MET A 1 -2.39 -15.95 7.28
C MET A 1 -1.60 -14.67 7.10
N GLY A 2 -2.25 -13.54 7.26
CA GLY A 2 -1.58 -12.26 7.07
C GLY A 2 -0.63 -11.92 8.22
N ASP A 3 0.22 -10.95 7.98
CA ASP A 3 1.14 -10.45 8.99
C ASP A 3 0.57 -9.16 9.57
N PRO A 4 0.04 -9.17 10.80
CA PRO A 4 -0.57 -7.97 11.37
C PRO A 4 0.42 -6.83 11.58
N ALA A 5 1.72 -7.12 11.58
CA ALA A 5 2.70 -6.05 11.75
C ALA A 5 2.73 -5.09 10.57
N VAL A 6 2.18 -5.47 9.43
CA VAL A 6 2.16 -4.61 8.25
C VAL A 6 0.99 -3.64 8.28
N ILE A 7 -0.06 -3.94 9.03
CA ILE A 7 -1.24 -3.07 9.09
C ILE A 7 -0.87 -1.76 9.75
N GLY A 8 -1.27 -0.65 9.12
CA GLY A 8 -0.93 0.68 9.60
C GLY A 8 0.39 1.20 9.08
N ARG A 9 1.10 0.42 8.27
CA ARG A 9 2.36 0.86 7.69
C ARG A 9 2.12 1.54 6.35
N ALA A 10 2.96 2.50 6.06
CA ALA A 10 2.93 3.17 4.78
C ALA A 10 3.86 2.46 3.80
N GLY A 11 3.52 2.55 2.53
CA GLY A 11 4.34 1.95 1.49
C GLY A 11 4.16 2.68 0.18
N ASN A 12 4.76 2.13 -0.86
CA ASN A 12 4.69 2.68 -2.20
C ASN A 12 4.30 1.60 -3.19
N VAL A 13 3.46 1.96 -4.14
CA VAL A 13 3.09 1.06 -5.22
C VAL A 13 4.28 0.88 -6.16
N THR A 14 4.67 -0.36 -6.37
CA THR A 14 5.74 -0.70 -7.31
C THR A 14 5.22 -1.29 -8.60
N VAL A 15 4.03 -1.92 -8.55
CA VAL A 15 3.30 -2.36 -9.72
C VAL A 15 1.89 -1.85 -9.56
N ALA A 16 1.39 -1.13 -10.56
CA ALA A 16 0.08 -0.49 -10.48
C ALA A 16 -1.01 -1.49 -10.10
N THR A 17 -1.90 -1.08 -9.20
CA THR A 17 -3.08 -1.87 -8.91
C THR A 17 -4.14 -1.58 -9.95
N ARG A 18 -5.09 -2.50 -10.12
CA ARG A 18 -6.16 -2.34 -11.10
C ARG A 18 -7.52 -2.28 -10.43
N GLY A 19 -7.54 -1.82 -9.19
CA GLY A 19 -8.79 -1.79 -8.43
C GLY A 19 -9.32 -3.19 -8.21
N PRO A 20 -10.64 -3.38 -8.30
CA PRO A 20 -11.19 -4.72 -8.14
C PRO A 20 -10.80 -5.70 -9.24
N GLY A 21 -10.22 -5.20 -10.32
CA GLY A 21 -9.83 -6.05 -11.46
C GLY A 21 -8.52 -6.80 -11.28
N GLY A 22 -7.71 -6.44 -10.31
CA GLY A 22 -6.46 -7.14 -10.09
C GLY A 22 -5.55 -6.47 -9.08
N ALA A 23 -4.73 -7.26 -8.45
CA ALA A 23 -3.77 -6.77 -7.48
C ALA A 23 -2.55 -6.18 -8.18
N GLY A 24 -1.94 -5.20 -7.54
CA GLY A 24 -0.63 -4.72 -7.89
C GLY A 24 0.37 -5.19 -6.85
N GLU A 25 1.47 -4.45 -6.73
CA GLU A 25 2.48 -4.73 -5.71
C GLU A 25 2.87 -3.45 -5.01
N VAL A 26 3.15 -3.59 -3.72
CA VAL A 26 3.62 -2.47 -2.91
C VAL A 26 4.84 -2.90 -2.13
N GLN A 27 5.72 -1.94 -1.86
CA GLN A 27 6.83 -2.14 -0.93
C GLN A 27 6.49 -1.43 0.36
N VAL A 28 6.63 -2.13 1.45
CA VAL A 28 6.31 -1.62 2.79
C VAL A 28 7.51 -1.82 3.69
N SER A 29 7.84 -0.80 4.47
CA SER A 29 8.90 -0.92 5.46
C SER A 29 8.35 -1.61 6.70
N VAL A 30 8.94 -2.73 7.07
CA VAL A 30 8.51 -3.51 8.23
C VAL A 30 9.75 -3.95 8.98
N ARG A 31 9.84 -3.57 10.24
CA ARG A 31 10.91 -4.04 11.14
C ARG A 31 12.30 -3.81 10.60
N GLY A 32 12.53 -2.62 10.05
CA GLY A 32 13.85 -2.27 9.56
C GLY A 32 14.20 -2.83 8.21
N GLY A 33 13.31 -3.56 7.58
CA GLY A 33 13.50 -4.09 6.24
C GLY A 33 12.40 -3.62 5.31
N VAL A 34 12.52 -3.99 4.04
CA VAL A 34 11.51 -3.67 3.04
C VAL A 34 10.97 -4.98 2.49
N GLU A 35 9.65 -5.11 2.49
CA GLU A 35 8.98 -6.30 2.00
C GLU A 35 8.03 -5.92 0.88
N THR A 36 7.91 -6.81 -0.09
CA THR A 36 6.99 -6.61 -1.21
C THR A 36 5.75 -7.46 -0.98
N TYR A 37 4.59 -6.83 -1.16
CA TYR A 37 3.31 -7.50 -0.98
C TYR A 37 2.45 -7.30 -2.20
N LEU A 38 1.57 -8.28 -2.47
CA LEU A 38 0.48 -8.07 -3.40
C LEU A 38 -0.53 -7.13 -2.75
N ALA A 39 -1.06 -6.20 -3.50
CA ALA A 39 -1.90 -5.16 -2.93
C ALA A 39 -3.19 -5.01 -3.71
N TRP A 40 -4.30 -5.00 -2.98
CA TRP A 40 -5.61 -4.73 -3.52
C TRP A 40 -6.06 -3.35 -3.07
N SER A 41 -6.73 -2.64 -3.94
CA SER A 41 -7.28 -1.32 -3.63
C SER A 41 -8.62 -1.18 -4.33
N ASP A 42 -9.45 -0.25 -3.84
CA ASP A 42 -10.75 -0.03 -4.44
C ASP A 42 -10.61 0.63 -5.80
N ASP A 43 -9.64 1.53 -5.93
CA ASP A 43 -9.40 2.25 -7.17
C ASP A 43 -8.04 1.88 -7.73
N PRO A 44 -7.87 1.96 -9.05
CA PRO A 44 -6.55 1.73 -9.63
C PRO A 44 -5.54 2.76 -9.11
N LEU A 45 -4.40 2.29 -8.66
CA LEU A 45 -3.34 3.14 -8.13
C LEU A 45 -2.11 2.97 -9.00
N PRO A 46 -1.58 4.04 -9.57
CA PRO A 46 -0.39 3.94 -10.42
C PRO A 46 0.86 3.70 -9.60
N LYS A 47 1.88 3.22 -10.28
CA LYS A 47 3.20 3.06 -9.68
C LYS A 47 3.65 4.38 -9.08
N GLY A 48 4.22 4.30 -7.89
CA GLY A 48 4.72 5.49 -7.18
C GLY A 48 3.73 6.08 -6.21
N THR A 49 2.48 5.59 -6.18
CA THR A 49 1.49 6.10 -5.26
C THR A 49 1.85 5.69 -3.84
N SER A 50 1.79 6.64 -2.91
CA SER A 50 1.94 6.33 -1.49
C SER A 50 0.66 5.73 -0.98
N VAL A 51 0.77 4.68 -0.19
CA VAL A 51 -0.39 3.94 0.30
C VAL A 51 -0.24 3.63 1.77
N LEU A 52 -1.37 3.36 2.40
CA LEU A 52 -1.43 2.87 3.77
C LEU A 52 -2.05 1.49 3.74
N VAL A 53 -1.42 0.56 4.44
CA VAL A 53 -1.94 -0.79 4.56
C VAL A 53 -3.04 -0.79 5.61
N ILE A 54 -4.23 -1.21 5.22
CA ILE A 54 -5.39 -1.21 6.12
C ILE A 54 -5.85 -2.61 6.51
N GLY A 55 -5.32 -3.63 5.87
CA GLY A 55 -5.68 -5.00 6.21
C GLY A 55 -4.84 -5.99 5.43
N THR A 56 -5.06 -7.25 5.72
CA THR A 56 -4.38 -8.34 5.03
C THR A 56 -5.41 -9.32 4.51
N ARG A 57 -5.06 -10.00 3.41
CA ARG A 57 -5.94 -11.01 2.80
C ARG A 57 -5.31 -12.39 2.80
N GLY A 58 -4.22 -12.57 3.51
CA GLY A 58 -3.52 -13.84 3.53
C GLY A 58 -2.04 -13.63 3.29
N PRO A 59 -1.30 -14.68 2.94
CA PRO A 59 0.14 -14.56 2.80
C PRO A 59 0.51 -13.51 1.77
N ARG A 60 1.32 -12.55 2.18
CA ARG A 60 1.89 -11.51 1.33
C ARG A 60 0.87 -10.76 0.50
N THR A 61 -0.37 -10.67 0.99
CA THR A 61 -1.42 -9.95 0.28
C THR A 61 -2.08 -8.99 1.25
N VAL A 62 -2.16 -7.73 0.85
CA VAL A 62 -2.67 -6.68 1.72
C VAL A 62 -3.73 -5.86 0.99
N ASP A 63 -4.55 -5.18 1.77
CA ASP A 63 -5.46 -4.16 1.26
C ASP A 63 -4.86 -2.81 1.58
N VAL A 64 -4.87 -1.93 0.60
CA VAL A 64 -4.27 -0.60 0.75
C VAL A 64 -5.24 0.46 0.27
N VAL A 65 -5.02 1.68 0.79
CA VAL A 65 -5.70 2.88 0.33
C VAL A 65 -4.63 3.89 -0.02
N PRO A 66 -4.91 4.80 -0.96
CA PRO A 66 -3.97 5.86 -1.23
C PRO A 66 -3.83 6.71 0.02
N TRP A 67 -2.60 7.01 0.36
CA TRP A 67 -2.33 7.84 1.53
C TRP A 67 -1.53 9.03 1.09
N THR A 68 -2.17 10.18 1.15
CA THR A 68 -1.53 11.43 0.81
C THR A 68 -1.09 12.09 2.09
N ASP A 69 0.16 12.50 2.13
CA ASP A 69 0.67 13.22 3.27
C ASP A 69 -0.03 14.58 3.32
N THR A 70 -0.92 14.74 4.27
CA THR A 70 -1.68 15.98 4.40
C THR A 70 -0.77 17.18 4.62
N LEU A 71 0.33 16.97 5.31
CA LEU A 71 1.26 18.06 5.54
C LEU A 71 1.91 18.52 4.25
N ALA A 72 2.24 17.57 3.39
CA ALA A 72 2.81 17.91 2.10
C ALA A 72 1.82 18.69 1.26
N LEU A 73 0.56 18.30 1.30
CA LEU A 73 -0.47 19.03 0.56
C LEU A 73 -0.61 20.44 1.09
N LYS A 74 -0.58 20.59 2.39
CA LYS A 74 -0.73 21.93 2.97
C LYS A 74 0.45 22.81 2.64
N SER A 75 1.62 22.24 2.57
CA SER A 75 2.80 23.03 2.28
C SER A 75 2.79 23.57 0.86
N ASP A 76 1.97 23.01 0.02
CA ASP A 76 1.82 23.50 -1.36
C ASP A 76 0.97 24.75 -1.45
N CYS A 77 0.29 25.08 -0.40
CA CYS A 77 -0.65 26.22 -0.42
C CYS A 77 0.02 27.49 -0.08
#